data_62090374f2bc34671f458d11be3f990b
#
_entry.id   62090374f2bc34671f458d11be3f990b
#
_cell.length_a   1.000
_cell.length_b   1.000
_cell.length_c   1.000
_cell.angle_alpha   90.00
_cell.angle_beta   90.00
_cell.angle_gamma   90.00
#
_symmetry.space_group_name_H-M   'P 1'
#
loop_
_entity.id
_entity.type
_entity.pdbx_description
1 polymer ?
#
loop_
_entity_poly.entity_id
_entity_poly.type
_entity_poly.pdbx_seq_one_letter_code
_entity_poly.pdbx_strand_id
1 'polypeptide(L)'
;LGKLMLGLARDAGIPAIAVVRGATAANSIKDYGATSILMTENSDFVEKASSETLLLKPRIMLDAVGDQFSEKLFTYMPSRARWVSYGKLSTQSPCLTHMGQFIFMDKRIEGFWLSKWISNASKSELTSAIQKIQARFVSGLWKTDVAQIVSLSKAVNELASATKIKDGKVVLDISGG
;
A
#
# COMPACT_ATOMS: atom_id res chain seq x y z
N LEU A 1 -4.44 1.17 4.11
CA LEU A 1 -3.16 1.88 4.21
C LEU A 1 -2.77 2.50 2.86
N GLY A 2 -2.85 1.78 1.72
CA GLY A 2 -2.50 2.32 0.40
C GLY A 2 -3.21 3.64 0.05
N LYS A 3 -4.52 3.75 0.33
CA LYS A 3 -5.28 5.01 0.15
C LYS A 3 -4.65 6.19 0.91
N LEU A 4 -4.20 5.96 2.15
CA LEU A 4 -3.55 6.99 2.97
C LEU A 4 -2.17 7.38 2.42
N MET A 5 -1.42 6.41 1.89
CA MET A 5 -0.13 6.68 1.24
C MET A 5 -0.29 7.51 -0.04
N LEU A 6 -1.32 7.22 -0.85
CA LEU A 6 -1.65 8.03 -2.03
C LEU A 6 -2.02 9.46 -1.64
N GLY A 7 -2.86 9.64 -0.62
CA GLY A 7 -3.19 10.95 -0.08
C GLY A 7 -1.94 11.71 0.40
N LEU A 8 -1.01 11.02 1.03
CA LEU A 8 0.25 11.62 1.49
C LEU A 8 1.13 12.10 0.31
N ALA A 9 1.25 11.27 -0.73
CA ALA A 9 2.00 11.60 -1.94
C ALA A 9 1.38 12.81 -2.65
N ARG A 10 0.05 12.81 -2.83
CA ARG A 10 -0.69 13.94 -3.41
C ARG A 10 -0.44 15.24 -2.65
N ASP A 11 -0.58 15.23 -1.32
CA ASP A 11 -0.41 16.42 -0.48
C ASP A 11 1.03 16.94 -0.48
N ALA A 12 2.00 16.07 -0.79
CA ALA A 12 3.42 16.41 -0.94
C ALA A 12 3.80 16.76 -2.39
N GLY A 13 2.86 16.74 -3.35
CA GLY A 13 3.14 16.97 -4.77
C GLY A 13 4.00 15.87 -5.42
N ILE A 14 4.00 14.66 -4.86
CA ILE A 14 4.80 13.53 -5.34
C ILE A 14 3.95 12.67 -6.28
N PRO A 15 4.33 12.51 -7.56
CA PRO A 15 3.66 11.59 -8.47
C PRO A 15 3.69 10.15 -7.93
N ALA A 16 2.56 9.45 -8.00
CA ALA A 16 2.43 8.10 -7.48
C ALA A 16 1.74 7.16 -8.48
N ILE A 17 2.34 5.99 -8.70
CA ILE A 17 1.73 4.87 -9.42
C ILE A 17 1.08 3.97 -8.40
N ALA A 18 -0.23 3.80 -8.48
CA ALA A 18 -0.97 2.83 -7.68
C ALA A 18 -1.08 1.50 -8.42
N VAL A 19 -0.76 0.41 -7.76
CA VAL A 19 -0.93 -0.94 -8.32
C VAL A 19 -2.02 -1.65 -7.53
N VAL A 20 -3.06 -2.08 -8.24
CA VAL A 20 -4.22 -2.76 -7.66
C VAL A 20 -4.56 -4.02 -8.47
N ARG A 21 -5.41 -4.88 -7.92
CA ARG A 21 -5.77 -6.12 -8.60
C ARG A 21 -6.64 -5.86 -9.84
N GLY A 22 -7.77 -5.21 -9.70
CA GLY A 22 -8.74 -5.05 -10.78
C GLY A 22 -9.60 -3.79 -10.62
N ALA A 23 -10.62 -3.66 -11.48
CA ALA A 23 -11.43 -2.46 -11.65
C ALA A 23 -12.13 -1.96 -10.38
N THR A 24 -12.64 -2.86 -9.54
CA THR A 24 -13.29 -2.47 -8.27
C THR A 24 -12.30 -1.74 -7.36
N ALA A 25 -11.10 -2.28 -7.21
CA ALA A 25 -10.05 -1.64 -6.40
C ALA A 25 -9.56 -0.33 -7.03
N ALA A 26 -9.43 -0.29 -8.38
CA ALA A 26 -9.08 0.93 -9.10
C ALA A 26 -10.10 2.05 -8.89
N ASN A 27 -11.39 1.73 -8.96
CA ASN A 27 -12.47 2.70 -8.70
C ASN A 27 -12.44 3.23 -7.27
N SER A 28 -12.12 2.37 -6.29
CA SER A 28 -12.08 2.76 -4.87
C SER A 28 -10.94 3.72 -4.51
N ILE A 29 -9.97 3.92 -5.42
CA ILE A 29 -8.80 4.78 -5.17
C ILE A 29 -8.70 5.98 -6.11
N LYS A 30 -9.65 6.17 -7.05
CA LYS A 30 -9.59 7.25 -8.07
C LYS A 30 -9.35 8.64 -7.46
N ASP A 31 -10.01 8.95 -6.36
CA ASP A 31 -9.99 10.29 -5.76
C ASP A 31 -8.86 10.47 -4.74
N TYR A 32 -7.99 9.47 -4.58
CA TYR A 32 -6.89 9.52 -3.60
C TYR A 32 -5.59 10.12 -4.16
N GLY A 33 -5.55 10.50 -5.44
CA GLY A 33 -4.45 11.27 -6.01
C GLY A 33 -3.34 10.42 -6.63
N ALA A 34 -3.64 9.19 -7.06
CA ALA A 34 -2.72 8.45 -7.92
C ALA A 34 -2.55 9.16 -9.26
N THR A 35 -1.30 9.33 -9.71
CA THR A 35 -0.99 9.86 -11.05
C THR A 35 -1.32 8.83 -12.12
N SER A 36 -1.09 7.55 -11.82
CA SER A 36 -1.42 6.43 -12.68
C SER A 36 -1.92 5.25 -11.84
N ILE A 37 -2.85 4.46 -12.40
CA ILE A 37 -3.39 3.26 -11.74
C ILE A 37 -3.16 2.06 -12.68
N LEU A 38 -2.40 1.09 -12.20
CA LEU A 38 -2.11 -0.16 -12.88
C LEU A 38 -2.94 -1.30 -12.28
N MET A 39 -3.56 -2.11 -13.12
CA MET A 39 -4.36 -3.26 -12.70
C MET A 39 -3.66 -4.56 -13.08
N THR A 40 -3.32 -5.40 -12.09
CA THR A 40 -2.57 -6.66 -12.31
C THR A 40 -3.37 -7.71 -13.08
N GLU A 41 -4.70 -7.62 -13.11
CA GLU A 41 -5.58 -8.49 -13.89
C GLU A 41 -5.63 -8.14 -15.39
N ASN A 42 -5.12 -6.98 -15.77
CA ASN A 42 -5.12 -6.58 -17.18
C ASN A 42 -3.99 -7.27 -17.95
N SER A 43 -4.28 -7.72 -19.16
CA SER A 43 -3.29 -8.33 -20.06
C SER A 43 -2.15 -7.39 -20.43
N ASP A 44 -2.40 -6.08 -20.44
CA ASP A 44 -1.43 -5.02 -20.77
C ASP A 44 -0.66 -4.49 -19.54
N PHE A 45 -0.78 -5.14 -18.38
CA PHE A 45 -0.12 -4.70 -17.15
C PHE A 45 1.39 -4.49 -17.32
N VAL A 46 2.08 -5.44 -17.95
CA VAL A 46 3.53 -5.40 -18.13
C VAL A 46 3.96 -4.22 -18.99
N GLU A 47 3.25 -3.98 -20.08
CA GLU A 47 3.52 -2.87 -21.01
C GLU A 47 3.29 -1.51 -20.31
N LYS A 48 2.15 -1.37 -19.64
CA LYS A 48 1.83 -0.16 -18.88
C LYS A 48 2.77 0.07 -17.71
N ALA A 49 3.15 -0.98 -16.98
CA ALA A 49 4.11 -0.88 -15.90
C ALA A 49 5.46 -0.36 -16.41
N SER A 50 5.93 -0.85 -17.54
CA SER A 50 7.16 -0.38 -18.18
C SER A 50 7.06 1.09 -18.60
N SER A 51 6.02 1.47 -19.34
CA SER A 51 5.84 2.84 -19.85
C SER A 51 5.66 3.87 -18.73
N GLU A 52 4.81 3.59 -17.74
CA GLU A 52 4.58 4.50 -16.60
C GLU A 52 5.82 4.64 -15.72
N THR A 53 6.56 3.55 -15.53
CA THR A 53 7.80 3.58 -14.74
C THR A 53 8.90 4.38 -15.47
N LEU A 54 8.97 4.28 -16.79
CA LEU A 54 9.90 5.07 -17.62
C LEU A 54 9.56 6.56 -17.58
N LEU A 55 8.27 6.88 -17.62
CA LEU A 55 7.75 8.25 -17.59
C LEU A 55 7.96 8.91 -16.22
N LEU A 56 7.48 8.29 -15.15
CA LEU A 56 7.44 8.87 -13.81
C LEU A 56 8.72 8.61 -12.98
N LYS A 57 9.54 7.65 -13.41
CA LYS A 57 10.83 7.29 -12.79
C LYS A 57 10.75 7.10 -11.26
N PRO A 58 9.81 6.30 -10.74
CA PRO A 58 9.65 6.09 -9.32
C PRO A 58 10.91 5.47 -8.70
N ARG A 59 11.36 6.01 -7.57
CA ARG A 59 12.55 5.48 -6.87
C ARG A 59 12.21 4.70 -5.61
N ILE A 60 10.96 4.75 -5.18
CA ILE A 60 10.50 4.01 -4.00
C ILE A 60 9.26 3.23 -4.39
N MET A 61 9.27 1.94 -4.13
CA MET A 61 8.10 1.06 -4.18
C MET A 61 7.76 0.64 -2.76
N LEU A 62 6.54 0.94 -2.32
CA LEU A 62 5.99 0.51 -1.04
C LEU A 62 5.08 -0.68 -1.29
N ASP A 63 5.44 -1.85 -0.79
CA ASP A 63 4.79 -3.10 -1.14
C ASP A 63 4.27 -3.86 0.09
N ALA A 64 2.97 -4.18 0.06
CA ALA A 64 2.30 -5.00 1.06
C ALA A 64 2.05 -6.44 0.57
N VAL A 65 2.25 -6.73 -0.71
CA VAL A 65 1.80 -7.96 -1.37
C VAL A 65 2.93 -8.97 -1.48
N GLY A 66 4.06 -8.57 -2.06
CA GLY A 66 5.25 -9.40 -2.20
C GLY A 66 5.05 -10.56 -3.18
N ASP A 67 4.59 -10.29 -4.40
CA ASP A 67 4.36 -11.27 -5.44
C ASP A 67 5.18 -10.99 -6.71
N GLN A 68 4.93 -11.79 -7.76
CA GLN A 68 5.63 -11.66 -9.02
C GLN A 68 5.33 -10.34 -9.78
N PHE A 69 4.19 -9.69 -9.51
CA PHE A 69 3.89 -8.37 -10.08
C PHE A 69 4.76 -7.28 -9.45
N SER A 70 5.05 -7.39 -8.15
CA SER A 70 6.00 -6.52 -7.45
C SER A 70 7.41 -6.64 -8.05
N GLU A 71 7.87 -7.86 -8.35
CA GLU A 71 9.16 -8.09 -9.01
C GLU A 71 9.21 -7.48 -10.40
N LYS A 72 8.18 -7.69 -11.22
CA LYS A 72 8.10 -7.13 -12.57
C LYS A 72 8.16 -5.60 -12.53
N LEU A 73 7.37 -4.98 -11.66
CA LEU A 73 7.39 -3.52 -11.50
C LEU A 73 8.77 -3.03 -11.09
N PHE A 74 9.39 -3.67 -10.09
CA PHE A 74 10.72 -3.31 -9.62
C PHE A 74 11.78 -3.43 -10.71
N THR A 75 11.66 -4.41 -11.60
CA THR A 75 12.57 -4.58 -12.73
C THR A 75 12.58 -3.35 -13.66
N TYR A 76 11.43 -2.70 -13.88
CA TYR A 76 11.35 -1.49 -14.71
C TYR A 76 11.76 -0.21 -14.00
N MET A 77 11.85 -0.20 -12.69
CA MET A 77 12.24 0.99 -11.93
C MET A 77 13.68 1.43 -12.24
N PRO A 78 13.99 2.73 -12.14
CA PRO A 78 15.31 3.27 -12.47
C PRO A 78 16.40 2.82 -11.51
N SER A 79 17.66 3.12 -11.85
CA SER A 79 18.81 2.91 -10.97
C SER A 79 18.59 3.58 -9.60
N ARG A 80 19.10 2.96 -8.55
CA ARG A 80 18.96 3.37 -7.14
C ARG A 80 17.53 3.33 -6.62
N ALA A 81 16.65 2.58 -7.28
CA ALA A 81 15.30 2.32 -6.77
C ALA A 81 15.34 1.40 -5.54
N ARG A 82 14.37 1.61 -4.64
CA ARG A 82 14.20 0.86 -3.40
C ARG A 82 12.84 0.17 -3.40
N TRP A 83 12.84 -1.12 -3.18
CA TRP A 83 11.63 -1.89 -2.88
C TRP A 83 11.52 -2.06 -1.37
N VAL A 84 10.57 -1.39 -0.76
CA VAL A 84 10.30 -1.46 0.69
C VAL A 84 9.09 -2.36 0.92
N SER A 85 9.35 -3.60 1.36
CA SER A 85 8.29 -4.54 1.73
C SER A 85 7.87 -4.30 3.18
N TYR A 86 6.59 -3.99 3.41
CA TYR A 86 6.02 -3.78 4.74
C TYR A 86 4.89 -4.75 5.06
N GLY A 87 4.60 -5.69 4.17
CA GLY A 87 3.59 -6.73 4.34
C GLY A 87 3.85 -7.93 3.44
N LYS A 88 3.11 -9.01 3.67
CA LYS A 88 3.15 -10.24 2.86
C LYS A 88 1.73 -10.76 2.71
N LEU A 89 0.93 -10.12 1.86
CA LEU A 89 -0.45 -10.53 1.60
C LEU A 89 -0.56 -11.67 0.59
N SER A 90 0.43 -11.82 -0.30
CA SER A 90 0.49 -12.94 -1.23
C SER A 90 0.95 -14.21 -0.54
N THR A 91 0.37 -15.33 -0.93
CA THR A 91 0.85 -16.68 -0.58
C THR A 91 2.02 -17.13 -1.48
N GLN A 92 2.21 -16.48 -2.62
CA GLN A 92 3.32 -16.71 -3.54
C GLN A 92 4.45 -15.74 -3.26
N SER A 93 5.69 -16.19 -3.44
CA SER A 93 6.88 -15.33 -3.32
C SER A 93 7.34 -14.87 -4.70
N PRO A 94 7.90 -13.66 -4.83
CA PRO A 94 8.49 -13.20 -6.08
C PRO A 94 9.76 -14.01 -6.40
N CYS A 95 10.02 -14.19 -7.69
CA CYS A 95 11.27 -14.76 -8.18
C CYS A 95 12.09 -13.63 -8.81
N LEU A 96 13.23 -13.31 -8.23
CA LEU A 96 14.13 -12.29 -8.75
C LEU A 96 14.89 -12.84 -9.96
N THR A 97 14.57 -12.34 -11.14
CA THR A 97 15.12 -12.87 -12.40
C THR A 97 16.35 -12.11 -12.90
N HIS A 98 16.53 -10.85 -12.48
CA HIS A 98 17.58 -9.96 -12.99
C HIS A 98 18.53 -9.51 -11.88
N MET A 99 19.48 -10.35 -11.50
CA MET A 99 20.45 -10.04 -10.45
C MET A 99 21.35 -8.84 -10.79
N GLY A 100 21.60 -8.57 -12.07
CA GLY A 100 22.37 -7.41 -12.54
C GLY A 100 21.81 -6.07 -12.09
N GLN A 101 20.52 -5.97 -11.80
CA GLN A 101 19.92 -4.74 -11.28
C GLN A 101 20.46 -4.32 -9.91
N PHE A 102 20.92 -5.26 -9.09
CA PHE A 102 21.55 -4.98 -7.80
C PHE A 102 23.01 -4.56 -7.98
N ILE A 103 23.72 -5.17 -8.90
CA ILE A 103 25.15 -4.93 -9.13
C ILE A 103 25.37 -3.63 -9.91
N PHE A 104 24.66 -3.46 -11.03
CA PHE A 104 24.94 -2.37 -11.99
C PHE A 104 24.01 -1.17 -11.84
N MET A 105 22.85 -1.34 -11.19
CA MET A 105 21.87 -0.29 -11.02
C MET A 105 21.70 0.16 -9.57
N ASP A 106 22.48 -0.40 -8.63
CA ASP A 106 22.40 -0.08 -7.17
C ASP A 106 20.95 -0.10 -6.63
N LYS A 107 20.13 -1.04 -7.11
CA LYS A 107 18.77 -1.21 -6.58
C LYS A 107 18.82 -2.00 -5.27
N ARG A 108 17.82 -1.77 -4.40
CA ARG A 108 17.79 -2.36 -3.05
C ARG A 108 16.41 -2.89 -2.73
N ILE A 109 16.36 -4.02 -2.01
CA ILE A 109 15.15 -4.56 -1.39
C ILE A 109 15.33 -4.46 0.13
N GLU A 110 14.34 -3.88 0.79
CA GLU A 110 14.37 -3.60 2.22
C GLU A 110 13.06 -4.05 2.87
N GLY A 111 13.12 -4.47 4.12
CA GLY A 111 11.94 -4.71 4.94
C GLY A 111 11.64 -3.52 5.87
N PHE A 112 10.37 -3.18 6.02
CA PHE A 112 9.91 -2.26 7.03
C PHE A 112 8.98 -2.97 8.02
N TRP A 113 9.39 -3.06 9.27
CA TRP A 113 8.60 -3.62 10.36
C TRP A 113 8.19 -2.53 11.35
N LEU A 114 6.89 -2.19 11.36
CA LEU A 114 6.36 -1.09 12.18
C LEU A 114 6.67 -1.24 13.67
N SER A 115 6.50 -2.45 14.24
CA SER A 115 6.77 -2.68 15.67
C SER A 115 8.24 -2.40 16.01
N LYS A 116 9.18 -2.81 15.15
CA LYS A 116 10.60 -2.52 15.32
C LYS A 116 10.89 -1.03 15.23
N TRP A 117 10.23 -0.33 14.28
CA TRP A 117 10.36 1.12 14.18
C TRP A 117 9.87 1.82 15.44
N ILE A 118 8.68 1.44 15.96
CA ILE A 118 8.12 2.00 17.20
C ILE A 118 9.05 1.79 18.39
N SER A 119 9.63 0.59 18.51
CA SER A 119 10.55 0.26 19.62
C SER A 119 11.86 1.04 19.58
N ASN A 120 12.30 1.43 18.39
CA ASN A 120 13.60 2.11 18.20
C ASN A 120 13.45 3.64 18.05
N ALA A 121 12.25 4.13 17.76
CA ALA A 121 12.00 5.55 17.58
C ALA A 121 12.15 6.29 18.91
N SER A 122 12.75 7.47 18.87
CA SER A 122 12.75 8.39 20.01
C SER A 122 11.32 8.84 20.32
N LYS A 123 11.09 9.25 21.57
CA LYS A 123 9.79 9.78 22.00
C LYS A 123 9.34 10.95 21.12
N SER A 124 10.27 11.82 20.70
CA SER A 124 9.98 12.97 19.83
C SER A 124 9.54 12.53 18.42
N GLU A 125 10.21 11.56 17.80
CA GLU A 125 9.85 11.02 16.49
C GLU A 125 8.47 10.38 16.52
N LEU A 126 8.21 9.54 17.54
CA LEU A 126 6.91 8.89 17.71
C LEU A 126 5.80 9.92 17.93
N THR A 127 6.01 10.90 18.82
CA THR A 127 5.03 11.97 19.06
C THR A 127 4.76 12.77 17.79
N SER A 128 5.82 13.17 17.05
CA SER A 128 5.68 13.89 15.78
C SER A 128 4.88 13.09 14.74
N ALA A 129 5.16 11.79 14.61
CA ALA A 129 4.42 10.93 13.69
C ALA A 129 2.95 10.82 14.07
N ILE A 130 2.64 10.63 15.36
CA ILE A 130 1.27 10.54 15.88
C ILE A 130 0.52 11.86 15.62
N GLN A 131 1.12 13.00 15.94
CA GLN A 131 0.49 14.32 15.74
C GLN A 131 0.18 14.58 14.27
N LYS A 132 1.09 14.24 13.35
CA LYS A 132 0.87 14.38 11.91
C LYS A 132 -0.29 13.51 11.41
N ILE A 133 -0.40 12.27 11.91
CA ILE A 133 -1.50 11.36 11.59
C ILE A 133 -2.82 11.90 12.14
N GLN A 134 -2.85 12.28 13.41
CA GLN A 134 -4.05 12.83 14.06
C GLN A 134 -4.57 14.08 13.36
N ALA A 135 -3.68 15.02 13.02
CA ALA A 135 -4.07 16.24 12.30
C ALA A 135 -4.76 15.93 10.95
N ARG A 136 -4.32 14.91 10.22
CA ARG A 136 -4.94 14.52 8.95
C ARG A 136 -6.31 13.87 9.12
N PHE A 137 -6.53 13.11 10.19
CA PHE A 137 -7.86 12.56 10.51
C PHE A 137 -8.79 13.66 11.00
N VAL A 138 -8.34 14.54 11.88
CA VAL A 138 -9.14 15.67 12.43
C VAL A 138 -9.55 16.65 11.32
N SER A 139 -8.66 16.93 10.37
CA SER A 139 -8.97 17.80 9.22
C SER A 139 -9.88 17.14 8.17
N GLY A 140 -10.21 15.86 8.29
CA GLY A 140 -10.98 15.12 7.30
C GLY A 140 -10.22 14.74 6.03
N LEU A 141 -8.92 15.09 5.92
CA LEU A 141 -8.08 14.68 4.78
C LEU A 141 -7.93 13.15 4.70
N TRP A 142 -7.90 12.51 5.85
CA TRP A 142 -7.88 11.06 5.97
C TRP A 142 -9.14 10.56 6.66
N LYS A 143 -9.65 9.44 6.17
CA LYS A 143 -10.77 8.72 6.77
C LYS A 143 -10.53 7.22 6.70
N THR A 144 -11.14 6.49 7.60
CA THR A 144 -11.21 5.02 7.52
C THR A 144 -12.56 4.65 6.89
N ASP A 145 -12.50 3.93 5.78
CA ASP A 145 -13.71 3.39 5.18
C ASP A 145 -14.20 2.21 6.04
N VAL A 146 -15.35 2.38 6.67
CA VAL A 146 -16.03 1.33 7.45
C VAL A 146 -17.00 0.62 6.52
N ALA A 147 -16.73 -0.65 6.22
CA ALA A 147 -17.55 -1.45 5.32
C ALA A 147 -18.71 -2.12 6.06
N GLN A 148 -18.50 -2.51 7.32
CA GLN A 148 -19.53 -3.14 8.14
C GLN A 148 -19.25 -2.87 9.63
N ILE A 149 -20.33 -2.68 10.38
CA ILE A 149 -20.31 -2.67 11.86
C ILE A 149 -21.01 -3.94 12.32
N VAL A 150 -20.34 -4.74 13.14
CA VAL A 150 -20.86 -6.00 13.71
C VAL A 150 -21.02 -5.79 15.21
N SER A 151 -22.21 -6.01 15.74
CA SER A 151 -22.42 -5.93 17.18
C SER A 151 -21.76 -7.12 17.90
N LEU A 152 -21.29 -6.91 19.12
CA LEU A 152 -20.60 -7.95 19.89
C LEU A 152 -21.48 -9.21 20.05
N SER A 153 -22.76 -9.05 20.27
CA SER A 153 -23.73 -10.14 20.41
C SER A 153 -23.86 -11.03 19.14
N LYS A 154 -23.58 -10.46 17.97
CA LYS A 154 -23.64 -11.17 16.67
C LYS A 154 -22.27 -11.60 16.14
N ALA A 155 -21.20 -11.24 16.84
CA ALA A 155 -19.82 -11.42 16.35
C ALA A 155 -19.52 -12.90 15.98
N VAL A 156 -19.95 -13.85 16.80
CA VAL A 156 -19.72 -15.29 16.55
C VAL A 156 -20.31 -15.75 15.21
N ASN A 157 -21.48 -15.23 14.84
CA ASN A 157 -22.20 -15.66 13.63
C ASN A 157 -21.79 -14.87 12.39
N GLU A 158 -21.45 -13.59 12.54
CA GLU A 158 -21.24 -12.68 11.41
C GLU A 158 -19.75 -12.44 11.07
N LEU A 159 -18.82 -12.65 12.01
CA LEU A 159 -17.42 -12.30 11.83
C LEU A 159 -16.77 -13.06 10.65
N ALA A 160 -17.10 -14.34 10.49
CA ALA A 160 -16.56 -15.17 9.41
C ALA A 160 -16.95 -14.67 8.00
N SER A 161 -18.15 -14.11 7.84
CA SER A 161 -18.61 -13.49 6.59
C SER A 161 -18.04 -12.07 6.43
N ALA A 162 -18.01 -11.31 7.51
CA ALA A 162 -17.51 -9.95 7.52
C ALA A 162 -16.01 -9.88 7.17
N THR A 163 -15.19 -10.85 7.59
CA THR A 163 -13.75 -10.91 7.25
C THR A 163 -13.48 -11.16 5.76
N LYS A 164 -14.48 -11.58 4.98
CA LYS A 164 -14.36 -11.74 3.51
C LYS A 164 -14.47 -10.40 2.76
N ILE A 165 -14.89 -9.34 3.43
CA ILE A 165 -14.97 -7.99 2.84
C ILE A 165 -13.54 -7.51 2.54
N LYS A 166 -13.29 -7.15 1.28
CA LYS A 166 -11.95 -6.78 0.80
C LYS A 166 -11.67 -5.28 0.84
N ASP A 167 -12.70 -4.44 0.79
CA ASP A 167 -12.56 -2.99 0.83
C ASP A 167 -13.25 -2.43 2.07
N GLY A 168 -12.55 -1.56 2.80
CA GLY A 168 -12.99 -1.01 4.07
C GLY A 168 -12.59 -1.87 5.28
N LYS A 169 -12.98 -1.41 6.45
CA LYS A 169 -12.76 -2.09 7.73
C LYS A 169 -14.06 -2.64 8.28
N VAL A 170 -13.99 -3.81 8.86
CA VAL A 170 -15.05 -4.32 9.73
C VAL A 170 -14.76 -3.83 11.15
N VAL A 171 -15.72 -3.19 11.76
CA VAL A 171 -15.62 -2.66 13.13
C VAL A 171 -16.55 -3.45 14.03
N LEU A 172 -16.02 -3.88 15.18
CA LEU A 172 -16.83 -4.52 16.21
C LEU A 172 -17.41 -3.43 17.12
N ASP A 173 -18.73 -3.37 17.20
CA ASP A 173 -19.43 -2.48 18.14
C ASP A 173 -19.59 -3.19 19.49
N ILE A 174 -18.90 -2.66 20.49
CA ILE A 174 -18.93 -3.16 21.88
C ILE A 174 -19.88 -2.37 22.78
N SER A 175 -20.55 -1.32 22.28
CA SER A 175 -21.39 -0.44 23.06
C SER A 175 -22.79 -1.01 23.37
N GLY A 176 -23.20 -2.06 22.68
CA GLY A 176 -24.51 -2.71 22.77
C GLY A 176 -24.48 -4.09 23.43
N GLY A 177 -23.56 -4.34 24.39
CA GLY A 177 -23.50 -5.59 25.17
C GLY A 177 -24.30 -5.51 26.44
#